data_0da3322c0a811b27dbc17765258f50dd
#
_entry.id   0da3322c0a811b27dbc17765258f50dd
#
_cell.length_a   1.000
_cell.length_b   1.000
_cell.length_c   1.000
_cell.angle_alpha   90.00
_cell.angle_beta   90.00
_cell.angle_gamma   90.00
#
_symmetry.space_group_name_H-M   'P 1'
#
loop_
_entity.id
_entity.type
_entity.pdbx_description
1 polymer ?
#
loop_
_entity_poly.entity_id
_entity_poly.type
_entity_poly.pdbx_seq_one_letter_code
_entity_poly.pdbx_strand_id
1 'polypeptide(L)'
;MGLGEAVIVAGVGCRKTISAAQVESAIEAALLQHRLAAWQLEVIAVPAAKGAEAGVVAAAAARGVPLMLVTQDALEAASSRTLTRSVRSMATMNVHSVAEAAALAGAGPNARLLAPRVAVGPVTCALAEGGISP
;
A
#
# COMPACT_ATOMS: atom_id res chain seq x y z
N MET A 1 -12.29 14.42 18.34
CA MET A 1 -12.42 13.70 17.13
C MET A 1 -11.90 14.49 15.97
N GLY A 2 -11.13 13.86 15.23
CA GLY A 2 -10.41 14.58 14.21
C GLY A 2 -11.11 14.62 12.89
N LEU A 3 -12.13 15.44 12.76
CA LEU A 3 -12.66 15.74 11.45
C LEU A 3 -11.50 16.22 10.59
N GLY A 4 -11.33 15.60 9.45
CA GLY A 4 -10.22 15.94 8.58
C GLY A 4 -8.92 15.23 8.90
N GLU A 5 -8.92 14.34 9.89
CA GLU A 5 -7.73 13.54 10.14
C GLU A 5 -7.43 12.66 8.94
N ALA A 6 -6.16 12.60 8.59
CA ALA A 6 -5.74 11.77 7.48
C ALA A 6 -5.72 10.30 7.88
N VAL A 7 -6.15 9.45 6.97
CA VAL A 7 -6.02 8.01 7.10
C VAL A 7 -4.78 7.60 6.32
N ILE A 8 -3.84 6.94 6.97
CA ILE A 8 -2.61 6.48 6.32
C ILE A 8 -2.77 5.02 5.94
N VAL A 9 -2.62 4.74 4.65
CA VAL A 9 -2.76 3.42 4.09
C VAL A 9 -1.43 3.01 3.47
N ALA A 10 -0.95 1.82 3.80
CA ALA A 10 0.24 1.27 3.17
C ALA A 10 -0.20 0.31 2.07
N GLY A 11 0.13 0.64 0.84
CA GLY A 11 -0.06 -0.27 -0.28
C GLY A 11 1.18 -1.13 -0.41
N VAL A 12 0.99 -2.44 -0.54
CA VAL A 12 2.09 -3.40 -0.60
C VAL A 12 2.02 -4.17 -1.91
N GLY A 13 3.14 -4.25 -2.58
CA GLY A 13 3.32 -5.10 -3.75
C GLY A 13 4.43 -6.10 -3.48
N CYS A 14 4.29 -7.31 -3.99
CA CYS A 14 5.32 -8.32 -3.87
C CYS A 14 5.28 -9.25 -5.07
N ARG A 15 6.43 -9.87 -5.38
CA ARG A 15 6.55 -10.70 -6.57
C ARG A 15 6.26 -12.16 -6.31
N LYS A 16 6.75 -12.70 -5.21
CA LYS A 16 6.71 -14.12 -4.90
C LYS A 16 6.35 -14.29 -3.44
N THR A 17 6.43 -15.52 -2.99
CA THR A 17 6.28 -15.84 -1.56
C THR A 17 7.27 -15.01 -0.75
N ILE A 18 6.75 -14.29 0.22
CA ILE A 18 7.56 -13.40 1.05
C ILE A 18 7.22 -13.66 2.50
N SER A 19 8.14 -13.27 3.39
CA SER A 19 7.93 -13.43 4.82
C SER A 19 7.28 -12.18 5.42
N ALA A 20 6.70 -12.35 6.60
CA ALA A 20 6.17 -11.20 7.34
C ALA A 20 7.26 -10.17 7.62
N ALA A 21 8.47 -10.64 7.93
CA ALA A 21 9.59 -9.73 8.20
C ALA A 21 9.92 -8.86 6.98
N GLN A 22 9.85 -9.43 5.78
CA GLN A 22 10.10 -8.68 4.57
C GLN A 22 9.03 -7.60 4.33
N VAL A 23 7.77 -7.93 4.59
CA VAL A 23 6.69 -6.96 4.48
C VAL A 23 6.86 -5.86 5.53
N GLU A 24 7.15 -6.25 6.75
CA GLU A 24 7.34 -5.29 7.84
C GLU A 24 8.48 -4.33 7.55
N SER A 25 9.59 -4.85 7.01
CA SER A 25 10.74 -4.00 6.68
C SER A 25 10.37 -2.94 5.64
N ALA A 26 9.59 -3.32 4.64
CA ALA A 26 9.17 -2.36 3.61
C ALA A 26 8.24 -1.31 4.19
N ILE A 27 7.30 -1.72 5.03
CA ILE A 27 6.36 -0.79 5.67
C ILE A 27 7.12 0.17 6.58
N GLU A 28 8.06 -0.35 7.38
CA GLU A 28 8.83 0.49 8.28
C GLU A 28 9.69 1.49 7.53
N ALA A 29 10.28 1.07 6.42
CA ALA A 29 11.08 1.98 5.60
C ALA A 29 10.21 3.12 5.06
N ALA A 30 8.99 2.81 4.63
CA ALA A 30 8.09 3.84 4.11
C ALA A 30 7.65 4.80 5.22
N LEU A 31 7.30 4.25 6.40
CA LEU A 31 6.90 5.08 7.53
C LEU A 31 8.03 6.01 7.97
N LEU A 32 9.25 5.46 8.06
CA LEU A 32 10.41 6.23 8.48
C LEU A 32 10.72 7.36 7.50
N GLN A 33 10.58 7.11 6.21
CA GLN A 33 10.81 8.12 5.19
C GLN A 33 9.95 9.36 5.43
N HIS A 34 8.75 9.17 5.97
CA HIS A 34 7.81 10.27 6.21
C HIS A 34 7.74 10.66 7.67
N ARG A 35 8.62 10.11 8.51
CA ARG A 35 8.65 10.38 9.95
C ARG A 35 7.30 10.06 10.60
N LEU A 36 6.64 9.02 10.13
CA LEU A 36 5.38 8.57 10.69
C LEU A 36 5.63 7.49 11.72
N ALA A 37 4.86 7.53 12.79
CA ALA A 37 4.91 6.50 13.82
C ALA A 37 4.10 5.28 13.37
N ALA A 38 4.45 4.12 13.90
CA ALA A 38 3.77 2.87 13.54
C ALA A 38 2.26 2.94 13.79
N TRP A 39 1.84 3.61 14.86
CA TRP A 39 0.42 3.68 15.22
C TRP A 39 -0.40 4.52 14.25
N GLN A 40 0.26 5.33 13.41
CA GLN A 40 -0.46 6.16 12.43
C GLN A 40 -0.93 5.36 11.21
N LEU A 41 -0.36 4.18 11.01
CA LEU A 41 -0.78 3.30 9.91
C LEU A 41 -2.11 2.66 10.27
N GLU A 42 -3.11 2.82 9.42
CA GLU A 42 -4.46 2.35 9.72
C GLU A 42 -4.89 1.13 8.91
N VAL A 43 -4.34 0.95 7.71
CA VAL A 43 -4.75 -0.14 6.82
C VAL A 43 -3.56 -0.56 5.99
N ILE A 44 -3.45 -1.85 5.72
CA ILE A 44 -2.55 -2.38 4.70
C ILE A 44 -3.42 -2.80 3.53
N ALA A 45 -3.13 -2.27 2.33
CA ALA A 45 -3.89 -2.56 1.12
C ALA A 45 -3.01 -3.37 0.16
N VAL A 46 -3.56 -4.45 -0.37
CA VAL A 46 -2.84 -5.31 -1.32
C VAL A 46 -3.78 -5.68 -2.46
N PRO A 47 -3.25 -6.04 -3.63
CA PRO A 47 -4.09 -6.60 -4.67
C PRO A 47 -4.84 -7.83 -4.15
N ALA A 48 -6.09 -8.00 -4.53
CA ALA A 48 -6.88 -9.14 -4.07
C ALA A 48 -6.17 -10.46 -4.38
N ALA A 49 -5.44 -10.54 -5.50
CA ALA A 49 -4.70 -11.72 -5.88
C ALA A 49 -3.60 -12.09 -4.87
N LYS A 50 -3.16 -11.14 -4.05
CA LYS A 50 -2.11 -11.34 -3.04
C LYS A 50 -2.67 -11.44 -1.63
N GLY A 51 -3.97 -11.44 -1.47
CA GLY A 51 -4.60 -11.44 -0.15
C GLY A 51 -4.37 -12.74 0.64
N ALA A 52 -3.99 -13.81 -0.03
CA ALA A 52 -3.71 -15.09 0.62
C ALA A 52 -2.22 -15.29 0.93
N GLU A 53 -1.34 -14.35 0.59
CA GLU A 53 0.07 -14.46 0.91
C GLU A 53 0.28 -14.46 2.42
N ALA A 54 0.87 -15.54 2.93
CA ALA A 54 1.01 -15.73 4.37
C ALA A 54 1.81 -14.60 5.02
N GLY A 55 2.85 -14.11 4.34
CA GLY A 55 3.66 -13.01 4.88
C GLY A 55 2.87 -11.72 5.02
N VAL A 56 2.01 -11.43 4.06
CA VAL A 56 1.17 -10.24 4.10
C VAL A 56 0.15 -10.34 5.22
N VAL A 57 -0.53 -11.49 5.33
CA VAL A 57 -1.52 -11.71 6.36
C VAL A 57 -0.89 -11.63 7.74
N ALA A 58 0.27 -12.25 7.91
CA ALA A 58 0.98 -12.23 9.19
C ALA A 58 1.44 -10.82 9.58
N ALA A 59 1.90 -10.05 8.61
CA ALA A 59 2.34 -8.68 8.89
C ALA A 59 1.16 -7.81 9.35
N ALA A 60 0.01 -7.93 8.71
CA ALA A 60 -1.17 -7.18 9.11
C ALA A 60 -1.61 -7.57 10.50
N ALA A 61 -1.60 -8.87 10.81
CA ALA A 61 -1.97 -9.37 12.13
C ALA A 61 -1.01 -8.86 13.20
N ALA A 62 0.30 -8.88 12.90
CA ALA A 62 1.31 -8.42 13.85
C ALA A 62 1.16 -6.94 14.17
N ARG A 63 0.74 -6.15 13.19
CA ARG A 63 0.53 -4.72 13.40
C ARG A 63 -0.85 -4.39 13.96
N GLY A 64 -1.74 -5.37 13.97
CA GLY A 64 -3.09 -5.14 14.45
C GLY A 64 -3.91 -4.24 13.55
N VAL A 65 -3.62 -4.20 12.25
CA VAL A 65 -4.35 -3.37 11.30
C VAL A 65 -5.09 -4.25 10.30
N PRO A 66 -6.23 -3.77 9.79
CA PRO A 66 -6.96 -4.56 8.79
C PRO A 66 -6.20 -4.66 7.48
N LEU A 67 -6.40 -5.76 6.79
CA LEU A 67 -5.87 -6.00 5.46
C LEU A 67 -6.99 -5.77 4.46
N MET A 68 -6.80 -4.81 3.58
CA MET A 68 -7.79 -4.48 2.55
C MET A 68 -7.37 -5.12 1.24
N LEU A 69 -8.27 -5.88 0.63
CA LEU A 69 -8.02 -6.48 -0.68
C LEU A 69 -8.57 -5.55 -1.75
N VAL A 70 -7.68 -5.11 -2.64
CA VAL A 70 -8.04 -4.16 -3.69
C VAL A 70 -8.29 -4.94 -4.98
N THR A 71 -9.44 -4.72 -5.59
CA THR A 71 -9.79 -5.40 -6.82
C THR A 71 -8.92 -4.93 -7.98
N GLN A 72 -8.82 -5.76 -9.01
CA GLN A 72 -8.06 -5.40 -10.22
C GLN A 72 -8.62 -4.12 -10.84
N ASP A 73 -9.95 -3.97 -10.87
CA ASP A 73 -10.56 -2.77 -11.43
C ASP A 73 -10.16 -1.52 -10.65
N ALA A 74 -10.13 -1.61 -9.33
CA ALA A 74 -9.73 -0.48 -8.49
C ALA A 74 -8.26 -0.14 -8.68
N LEU A 75 -7.40 -1.16 -8.86
CA LEU A 75 -5.99 -0.92 -9.13
C LEU A 75 -5.81 -0.20 -10.46
N GLU A 76 -6.52 -0.65 -11.49
CA GLU A 76 -6.41 -0.03 -12.81
C GLU A 76 -6.93 1.40 -12.79
N ALA A 77 -8.02 1.64 -12.08
CA ALA A 77 -8.57 2.98 -11.95
C ALA A 77 -7.57 3.94 -11.27
N ALA A 78 -6.79 3.44 -10.32
CA ALA A 78 -5.81 4.26 -9.61
C ALA A 78 -4.50 4.40 -10.37
N SER A 79 -4.27 3.60 -11.41
CA SER A 79 -2.96 3.53 -12.09
C SER A 79 -2.53 4.87 -12.68
N SER A 80 -3.45 5.67 -13.15
CA SER A 80 -3.11 6.97 -13.75
C SER A 80 -2.60 7.97 -12.72
N ARG A 81 -2.87 7.74 -11.44
CA ARG A 81 -2.45 8.64 -10.36
C ARG A 81 -1.17 8.20 -9.67
N THR A 82 -0.59 7.07 -10.12
CA THR A 82 0.65 6.59 -9.53
C THR A 82 1.82 7.44 -9.99
N LEU A 83 2.86 7.51 -9.15
CA LEU A 83 4.05 8.31 -9.42
C LEU A 83 5.14 7.52 -10.11
N THR A 84 5.18 6.21 -9.90
CA THR A 84 6.19 5.33 -10.49
C THR A 84 5.64 4.70 -11.75
N ARG A 85 6.41 4.75 -12.83
CA ARG A 85 6.08 4.10 -14.10
C ARG A 85 6.91 2.82 -14.22
N SER A 86 6.27 1.68 -14.15
CA SER A 86 6.94 0.40 -14.18
C SER A 86 6.44 -0.42 -15.35
N VAL A 87 7.33 -0.68 -16.30
CA VAL A 87 7.01 -1.52 -17.46
C VAL A 87 6.65 -2.93 -16.99
N ARG A 88 7.36 -3.43 -15.98
CA ARG A 88 7.10 -4.76 -15.46
C ARG A 88 5.73 -4.87 -14.83
N SER A 89 5.36 -3.89 -14.02
CA SER A 89 4.04 -3.88 -13.38
C SER A 89 2.93 -3.77 -14.42
N MET A 90 3.13 -2.96 -15.46
CA MET A 90 2.15 -2.88 -16.54
C MET A 90 1.99 -4.21 -17.25
N ALA A 91 3.10 -4.90 -17.50
CA ALA A 91 3.07 -6.18 -18.22
C ALA A 91 2.36 -7.27 -17.41
N THR A 92 2.51 -7.27 -16.08
CA THR A 92 1.98 -8.34 -15.24
C THR A 92 0.63 -8.03 -14.64
N MET A 93 0.37 -6.77 -14.30
CA MET A 93 -0.83 -6.38 -13.54
C MET A 93 -1.64 -5.30 -14.24
N ASN A 94 -1.19 -4.82 -15.38
CA ASN A 94 -1.84 -3.72 -16.09
C ASN A 94 -1.93 -2.44 -15.24
N VAL A 95 -0.93 -2.24 -14.40
CA VAL A 95 -0.88 -1.10 -13.46
C VAL A 95 0.57 -0.63 -13.39
N HIS A 96 0.79 0.69 -13.41
CA HIS A 96 2.15 1.23 -13.39
C HIS A 96 2.90 0.92 -12.09
N SER A 97 2.23 0.99 -10.97
CA SER A 97 2.84 0.66 -9.69
C SER A 97 1.77 0.06 -8.80
N VAL A 98 1.89 -1.24 -8.54
CA VAL A 98 0.89 -1.97 -7.77
C VAL A 98 0.80 -1.43 -6.34
N ALA A 99 1.95 -1.19 -5.70
CA ALA A 99 1.95 -0.68 -4.33
C ALA A 99 1.29 0.69 -4.24
N GLU A 100 1.63 1.58 -5.17
CA GLU A 100 1.05 2.93 -5.17
C GLU A 100 -0.45 2.89 -5.50
N ALA A 101 -0.83 2.06 -6.47
CA ALA A 101 -2.24 1.94 -6.84
C ALA A 101 -3.06 1.35 -5.70
N ALA A 102 -2.53 0.34 -5.00
CA ALA A 102 -3.23 -0.25 -3.87
C ALA A 102 -3.39 0.76 -2.73
N ALA A 103 -2.35 1.54 -2.47
CA ALA A 103 -2.43 2.57 -1.43
C ALA A 103 -3.49 3.62 -1.77
N LEU A 104 -3.49 4.10 -3.00
CA LEU A 104 -4.49 5.09 -3.44
C LEU A 104 -5.89 4.53 -3.37
N ALA A 105 -6.10 3.31 -3.87
CA ALA A 105 -7.42 2.71 -3.85
C ALA A 105 -7.90 2.48 -2.43
N GLY A 106 -6.99 2.05 -1.55
CA GLY A 106 -7.33 1.80 -0.16
C GLY A 106 -7.64 3.07 0.63
N ALA A 107 -7.02 4.18 0.26
CA ALA A 107 -7.21 5.44 0.98
C ALA A 107 -8.39 6.25 0.46
N GLY A 108 -8.97 5.86 -0.68
CA GLY A 108 -10.21 6.45 -1.15
C GLY A 108 -10.05 7.40 -2.33
N PRO A 109 -11.16 7.95 -2.81
CA PRO A 109 -11.14 8.72 -4.06
C PRO A 109 -10.38 10.03 -3.98
N ASN A 110 -10.24 10.59 -2.78
CA ASN A 110 -9.51 11.84 -2.60
C ASN A 110 -8.09 11.62 -2.07
N ALA A 111 -7.61 10.39 -2.18
CA ALA A 111 -6.30 10.04 -1.67
C ALA A 111 -5.17 10.64 -2.49
N ARG A 112 -4.04 10.85 -1.84
CA ARG A 112 -2.81 11.24 -2.52
C ARG A 112 -1.65 10.43 -1.96
N LEU A 113 -0.70 10.14 -2.82
CA LEU A 113 0.54 9.49 -2.40
C LEU A 113 1.41 10.49 -1.66
N LEU A 114 2.04 10.03 -0.58
CA LEU A 114 2.99 10.85 0.14
C LEU A 114 4.31 10.97 -0.62
N ALA A 115 4.70 9.90 -1.34
CA ALA A 115 5.91 9.87 -2.16
C ALA A 115 5.85 8.63 -3.05
N PRO A 116 6.77 8.49 -4.00
CA PRO A 116 6.89 7.25 -4.74
C PRO A 116 7.18 6.07 -3.81
N ARG A 117 6.87 4.88 -4.29
CA ARG A 117 7.08 3.65 -3.53
C ARG A 117 8.53 3.48 -3.10
N VAL A 118 8.72 2.76 -1.99
CA VAL A 118 10.03 2.27 -1.60
C VAL A 118 10.09 0.77 -1.87
N ALA A 119 11.26 0.28 -2.23
CA ALA A 119 11.47 -1.15 -2.48
C ALA A 119 12.47 -1.68 -1.46
N VAL A 120 12.10 -2.76 -0.78
CA VAL A 120 12.97 -3.44 0.16
C VAL A 120 12.94 -4.91 -0.19
N GLY A 121 13.99 -5.40 -0.85
CA GLY A 121 14.02 -6.76 -1.36
C GLY A 121 12.90 -6.99 -2.36
N PRO A 122 12.13 -8.07 -2.19
CA PRO A 122 11.06 -8.41 -3.11
C PRO A 122 9.74 -7.67 -2.85
N VAL A 123 9.72 -6.76 -1.87
CA VAL A 123 8.50 -6.08 -1.46
C VAL A 123 8.61 -4.60 -1.74
N THR A 124 7.54 -4.03 -2.29
CA THR A 124 7.41 -2.58 -2.44
C THR A 124 6.31 -2.09 -1.53
N CYS A 125 6.46 -0.87 -1.02
CA CYS A 125 5.47 -0.25 -0.17
C CYS A 125 5.35 1.22 -0.51
N ALA A 126 4.12 1.69 -0.59
CA ALA A 126 3.84 3.10 -0.79
C ALA A 126 2.80 3.53 0.25
N LEU A 127 2.91 4.75 0.70
CA LEU A 127 1.95 5.31 1.64
C LEU A 127 1.07 6.33 0.93
N ALA A 128 -0.22 6.23 1.16
CA ALA A 128 -1.18 7.21 0.68
C ALA A 128 -1.94 7.76 1.86
N GLU A 129 -2.37 8.99 1.71
CA GLU A 129 -3.15 9.69 2.70
C GLU A 129 -4.53 9.92 2.12
N GLY A 130 -5.54 9.44 2.83
CA GLY A 130 -6.92 9.74 2.51
C GLY A 130 -7.48 10.63 3.59
N GLY A 131 -8.22 11.66 3.20
CA GLY A 131 -8.81 12.55 4.15
C GLY A 131 -10.28 12.25 4.35
N ILE A 132 -10.77 12.55 5.54
CA ILE A 132 -12.20 12.57 5.76
C ILE A 132 -12.65 13.98 5.44
N SER A 133 -13.50 14.09 4.43
CA SER A 133 -14.02 15.39 4.07
C SER A 133 -14.98 15.88 5.14
N PRO A 134 -14.80 17.09 5.62
CA PRO A 134 -15.74 17.65 6.56
C PRO A 134 -17.10 17.87 5.94
#